data_81fb8dba0655cd94281f7fa83fb6df34
#
_entry.id   81fb8dba0655cd94281f7fa83fb6df34
#
_cell.length_a   1.000
_cell.length_b   1.000
_cell.length_c   1.000
_cell.angle_alpha   90.00
_cell.angle_beta   90.00
_cell.angle_gamma   90.00
#
_symmetry.space_group_name_H-M   'P 1'
#
loop_
_entity.id
_entity.type
_entity.pdbx_description
1 polymer ?
#
loop_
_entity_poly.entity_id
_entity_poly.type
_entity_poly.pdbx_seq_one_letter_code
_entity_poly.pdbx_strand_id
1 'polypeptide(L)'
;MAALEPMMLPVPDTIQGCRTRLVDLQAEIASIKIQIATADMERQSRRGAVDAHAFHRARTALRFKQQEMGRVAARLAELSGETPRDRFKDMLIGVLREQLSDDAWQSAMTVARQRNAQVAGHG
;
A
#
# COMPACT_ATOMS: atom_id res chain seq x y z
N MET A 1 -11.03 31.41 -3.90
CA MET A 1 -10.65 30.13 -4.50
C MET A 1 -11.13 29.00 -3.61
N ALA A 2 -11.81 28.04 -4.20
CA ALA A 2 -12.31 26.94 -3.41
C ALA A 2 -11.16 26.15 -2.81
N ALA A 3 -11.29 25.78 -1.54
CA ALA A 3 -10.35 24.89 -0.93
C ALA A 3 -10.35 23.54 -1.68
N LEU A 4 -9.19 23.02 -1.99
CA LEU A 4 -9.10 21.71 -2.60
C LEU A 4 -9.63 20.66 -1.62
N GLU A 5 -10.52 19.84 -2.09
CA GLU A 5 -10.94 18.71 -1.29
C GLU A 5 -9.75 17.77 -1.07
N PRO A 6 -9.66 17.12 0.12
CA PRO A 6 -8.52 16.24 0.39
C PRO A 6 -8.28 15.18 -0.68
N MET A 7 -9.35 14.67 -1.29
CA MET A 7 -9.25 13.66 -2.34
C MET A 7 -8.74 14.21 -3.67
N MET A 8 -8.70 15.53 -3.82
CA MET A 8 -8.27 16.21 -5.04
C MET A 8 -6.81 16.64 -4.99
N LEU A 9 -6.07 16.27 -3.94
CA LEU A 9 -4.65 16.58 -3.84
C LEU A 9 -3.89 15.92 -5.00
N PRO A 10 -2.95 16.67 -5.63
CA PRO A 10 -2.19 16.11 -6.73
C PRO A 10 -1.31 14.94 -6.27
N VAL A 11 -1.19 13.95 -7.13
CA VAL A 11 -0.28 12.84 -6.87
C VAL A 11 1.13 13.22 -7.32
N PRO A 12 2.18 12.66 -6.68
CA PRO A 12 3.55 12.93 -7.12
C PRO A 12 3.80 12.49 -8.57
N ASP A 13 4.70 13.20 -9.24
CA ASP A 13 5.03 12.93 -10.64
C ASP A 13 6.28 12.10 -10.82
N THR A 14 6.93 11.67 -9.74
CA THR A 14 8.13 10.86 -9.80
C THR A 14 7.94 9.56 -9.06
N ILE A 15 8.69 8.54 -9.46
CA ILE A 15 8.67 7.23 -8.79
C ILE A 15 9.05 7.39 -7.32
N GLN A 16 10.11 8.14 -7.04
CA GLN A 16 10.57 8.35 -5.66
C GLN A 16 9.52 9.10 -4.84
N GLY A 17 8.90 10.13 -5.42
CA GLY A 17 7.85 10.87 -4.75
C GLY A 17 6.66 9.98 -4.41
N CYS A 18 6.25 9.11 -5.33
CA CYS A 18 5.17 8.15 -5.08
C CYS A 18 5.52 7.18 -3.96
N ARG A 19 6.73 6.64 -3.96
CA ARG A 19 7.18 5.72 -2.92
C ARG A 19 7.21 6.38 -1.55
N THR A 20 7.74 7.59 -1.48
CA THR A 20 7.77 8.36 -0.23
C THR A 20 6.36 8.64 0.27
N ARG A 21 5.47 9.05 -0.63
CA ARG A 21 4.09 9.34 -0.25
C ARG A 21 3.35 8.09 0.24
N LEU A 22 3.60 6.93 -0.37
CA LEU A 22 2.99 5.68 0.07
C LEU A 22 3.42 5.30 1.48
N VAL A 23 4.70 5.49 1.81
CA VAL A 23 5.19 5.23 3.17
C VAL A 23 4.51 6.15 4.18
N ASP A 24 4.41 7.44 3.84
CA ASP A 24 3.75 8.42 4.71
C ASP A 24 2.27 8.07 4.91
N LEU A 25 1.58 7.70 3.83
CA LEU A 25 0.17 7.32 3.90
C LEU A 25 -0.04 6.06 4.75
N GLN A 26 0.84 5.08 4.65
CA GLN A 26 0.76 3.89 5.48
C GLN A 26 0.86 4.23 6.96
N ALA A 27 1.78 5.13 7.32
CA ALA A 27 1.95 5.58 8.71
C ALA A 27 0.72 6.37 9.19
N GLU A 28 0.21 7.26 8.35
CA GLU A 28 -0.98 8.05 8.68
C GLU A 28 -2.21 7.16 8.87
N ILE A 29 -2.41 6.18 7.98
CA ILE A 29 -3.52 5.22 8.06
C ILE A 29 -3.41 4.39 9.33
N ALA A 30 -2.22 3.90 9.66
CA ALA A 30 -2.01 3.12 10.87
C ALA A 30 -2.37 3.93 12.12
N SER A 31 -1.97 5.20 12.16
CA SER A 31 -2.28 6.12 13.26
C SER A 31 -3.80 6.31 13.40
N ILE A 32 -4.50 6.55 12.30
CA ILE A 32 -5.95 6.74 12.32
C ILE A 32 -6.66 5.47 12.78
N LYS A 33 -6.22 4.30 12.33
CA LYS A 33 -6.81 3.03 12.77
C LYS A 33 -6.66 2.82 14.27
N ILE A 34 -5.52 3.21 14.84
CA ILE A 34 -5.31 3.16 16.31
C ILE A 34 -6.29 4.10 17.01
N GLN A 35 -6.48 5.32 16.51
CA GLN A 35 -7.43 6.27 17.08
C GLN A 35 -8.86 5.71 17.09
N ILE A 36 -9.27 5.10 15.98
CA ILE A 36 -10.60 4.49 15.86
C ILE A 36 -10.75 3.33 16.84
N ALA A 37 -9.75 2.47 16.93
CA ALA A 37 -9.79 1.32 17.85
C ALA A 37 -9.86 1.78 19.32
N THR A 38 -9.08 2.82 19.66
CA THR A 38 -9.10 3.39 21.01
C THR A 38 -10.48 3.96 21.35
N ALA A 39 -11.07 4.70 20.41
CA ALA A 39 -12.41 5.26 20.61
C ALA A 39 -13.47 4.15 20.78
N ASP A 40 -13.37 3.06 20.02
CA ASP A 40 -14.27 1.92 20.18
C ASP A 40 -14.13 1.27 21.55
N MET A 41 -12.90 1.12 22.02
CA MET A 41 -12.66 0.54 23.36
C MET A 41 -13.23 1.43 24.46
N GLU A 42 -13.06 2.74 24.35
CA GLU A 42 -13.63 3.69 25.31
C GLU A 42 -15.15 3.62 25.33
N ARG A 43 -15.77 3.52 24.15
CA ARG A 43 -17.21 3.39 24.03
C ARG A 43 -17.71 2.11 24.69
N GLN A 44 -17.01 1.00 24.45
CA GLN A 44 -17.38 -0.30 25.02
C GLN A 44 -17.22 -0.33 26.54
N SER A 45 -16.23 0.37 27.07
CA SER A 45 -15.98 0.43 28.52
C SER A 45 -16.92 1.40 29.24
N ARG A 46 -17.70 2.18 28.51
CA ARG A 46 -18.61 3.21 29.03
C ARG A 46 -17.89 4.29 29.86
N ARG A 47 -16.62 4.50 29.57
CA ARG A 47 -15.83 5.53 30.27
C ARG A 47 -15.90 6.82 29.47
N GLY A 48 -16.82 7.68 29.86
CA GLY A 48 -17.00 8.96 29.24
C GLY A 48 -17.79 8.92 27.94
N ALA A 49 -18.22 10.08 27.50
CA ALA A 49 -18.91 10.23 26.23
C ALA A 49 -17.88 10.20 25.10
N VAL A 50 -18.02 9.24 24.20
CA VAL A 50 -17.23 9.24 22.97
C VAL A 50 -17.70 10.43 22.13
N ASP A 51 -16.76 11.24 21.67
CA ASP A 51 -17.07 12.32 20.75
C ASP A 51 -17.42 11.71 19.39
N ALA A 52 -18.72 11.64 19.10
CA ALA A 52 -19.22 11.06 17.86
C ALA A 52 -18.70 11.79 16.63
N HIS A 53 -18.50 13.12 16.73
CA HIS A 53 -17.95 13.90 15.62
C HIS A 53 -16.48 13.55 15.36
N ALA A 54 -15.69 13.41 16.42
CA ALA A 54 -14.28 13.02 16.28
C ALA A 54 -14.14 11.63 15.69
N PHE A 55 -14.98 10.69 16.14
CA PHE A 55 -14.99 9.33 15.61
C PHE A 55 -15.36 9.32 14.12
N HIS A 56 -16.39 10.06 13.76
CA HIS A 56 -16.83 10.17 12.37
C HIS A 56 -15.74 10.82 11.49
N ARG A 57 -15.10 11.89 11.98
CA ARG A 57 -14.02 12.55 11.26
C ARG A 57 -12.85 11.59 11.03
N ALA A 58 -12.52 10.77 12.03
CA ALA A 58 -11.44 9.80 11.90
C ALA A 58 -11.75 8.76 10.82
N ARG A 59 -12.98 8.26 10.79
CA ARG A 59 -13.39 7.29 9.76
C ARG A 59 -13.38 7.91 8.36
N THR A 60 -13.82 9.16 8.25
CA THR A 60 -13.79 9.88 6.98
C THR A 60 -12.36 10.13 6.51
N ALA A 61 -11.50 10.55 7.44
CA ALA A 61 -10.07 10.75 7.13
C ALA A 61 -9.42 9.43 6.66
N LEU A 62 -9.76 8.32 7.31
CA LEU A 62 -9.25 7.00 6.90
C LEU A 62 -9.63 6.69 5.46
N ARG A 63 -10.90 6.94 5.10
CA ARG A 63 -11.37 6.69 3.74
C ARG A 63 -10.60 7.52 2.72
N PHE A 64 -10.42 8.82 3.01
CA PHE A 64 -9.70 9.71 2.09
C PHE A 64 -8.23 9.30 1.93
N LYS A 65 -7.57 8.89 3.02
CA LYS A 65 -6.18 8.43 2.96
C LYS A 65 -6.07 7.14 2.16
N GLN A 66 -7.01 6.23 2.31
CA GLN A 66 -7.04 4.98 1.54
C GLN A 66 -7.27 5.25 0.05
N GLN A 67 -8.13 6.21 -0.28
CA GLN A 67 -8.35 6.61 -1.68
C GLN A 67 -7.10 7.26 -2.27
N GLU A 68 -6.46 8.14 -1.52
CA GLU A 68 -5.20 8.75 -1.95
C GLU A 68 -4.12 7.68 -2.18
N MET A 69 -4.02 6.72 -1.28
CA MET A 69 -3.06 5.61 -1.42
C MET A 69 -3.29 4.86 -2.73
N GLY A 70 -4.55 4.60 -3.08
CA GLY A 70 -4.89 3.95 -4.34
C GLY A 70 -4.44 4.76 -5.56
N ARG A 71 -4.66 6.09 -5.52
CA ARG A 71 -4.24 6.95 -6.62
C ARG A 71 -2.73 7.02 -6.77
N VAL A 72 -2.01 7.12 -5.65
CA VAL A 72 -0.54 7.19 -5.66
C VAL A 72 0.04 5.86 -6.17
N ALA A 73 -0.52 4.74 -5.73
CA ALA A 73 -0.09 3.42 -6.20
C ALA A 73 -0.32 3.26 -7.71
N ALA A 74 -1.46 3.73 -8.21
CA ALA A 74 -1.75 3.70 -9.65
C ALA A 74 -0.77 4.58 -10.43
N ARG A 75 -0.45 5.75 -9.90
CA ARG A 75 0.52 6.64 -10.54
C ARG A 75 1.92 6.03 -10.56
N LEU A 76 2.32 5.38 -9.46
CA LEU A 76 3.60 4.68 -9.42
C LEU A 76 3.67 3.58 -10.48
N ALA A 77 2.60 2.82 -10.64
CA ALA A 77 2.53 1.78 -11.68
C ALA A 77 2.69 2.39 -13.07
N GLU A 78 2.03 3.51 -13.36
CA GLU A 78 2.18 4.21 -14.64
C GLU A 78 3.61 4.66 -14.88
N LEU A 79 4.22 5.29 -13.88
CA LEU A 79 5.58 5.83 -14.00
C LEU A 79 6.63 4.75 -14.13
N SER A 80 6.41 3.59 -13.52
CA SER A 80 7.34 2.46 -13.62
C SER A 80 7.11 1.62 -14.88
N GLY A 81 6.06 1.92 -15.66
CA GLY A 81 5.71 1.13 -16.84
C GLY A 81 5.14 -0.23 -16.49
N GLU A 82 4.69 -0.41 -15.24
CA GLU A 82 4.15 -1.68 -14.79
C GLU A 82 2.79 -1.95 -15.43
N THR A 83 2.66 -3.13 -16.05
CA THR A 83 1.41 -3.57 -16.65
C THR A 83 0.61 -4.40 -15.66
N PRO A 84 -0.71 -4.62 -15.90
CA PRO A 84 -1.48 -5.57 -15.08
C PRO A 84 -0.87 -6.97 -15.06
N ARG A 85 -0.23 -7.38 -16.17
CA ARG A 85 0.46 -8.67 -16.24
C ARG A 85 1.65 -8.70 -15.29
N ASP A 86 2.42 -7.61 -15.22
CA ASP A 86 3.57 -7.52 -14.33
C ASP A 86 3.13 -7.55 -12.86
N ARG A 87 2.05 -6.86 -12.53
CA ARG A 87 1.48 -6.89 -11.17
C ARG A 87 1.02 -8.29 -10.80
N PHE A 88 0.39 -8.99 -11.73
CA PHE A 88 -0.03 -10.37 -11.49
C PHE A 88 1.17 -11.29 -11.25
N LYS A 89 2.23 -11.13 -12.03
CA LYS A 89 3.47 -11.90 -11.84
C LYS A 89 4.06 -11.67 -10.46
N ASP A 90 4.12 -10.41 -10.02
CA ASP A 90 4.66 -10.09 -8.71
C ASP A 90 3.81 -10.70 -7.59
N MET A 91 2.49 -10.63 -7.73
CA MET A 91 1.58 -11.23 -6.77
C MET A 91 1.74 -12.75 -6.73
N LEU A 92 1.86 -13.39 -7.89
CA LEU A 92 2.06 -14.82 -8.00
C LEU A 92 3.37 -15.25 -7.32
N ILE A 93 4.44 -14.49 -7.54
CA ILE A 93 5.72 -14.73 -6.88
C ILE A 93 5.57 -14.66 -5.38
N GLY A 94 4.85 -13.65 -4.87
CA GLY A 94 4.59 -13.53 -3.44
C GLY A 94 3.83 -14.72 -2.86
N VAL A 95 2.80 -15.18 -3.55
CA VAL A 95 2.03 -16.35 -3.14
C VAL A 95 2.90 -17.61 -3.12
N LEU A 96 3.70 -17.81 -4.18
CA LEU A 96 4.60 -18.97 -4.25
C LEU A 96 5.64 -18.93 -3.14
N ARG A 97 6.15 -17.75 -2.83
CA ARG A 97 7.11 -17.58 -1.73
C ARG A 97 6.52 -18.04 -0.40
N GLU A 98 5.25 -17.73 -0.15
CA GLU A 98 4.55 -18.14 1.06
C GLU A 98 4.29 -19.64 1.11
N GLN A 99 4.02 -20.27 -0.05
CA GLN A 99 3.66 -21.68 -0.11
C GLN A 99 4.84 -22.64 -0.13
N LEU A 100 6.01 -22.18 -0.59
CA LEU A 100 7.19 -23.01 -0.72
C LEU A 100 8.03 -22.96 0.56
N SER A 101 8.72 -24.08 0.86
CA SER A 101 9.73 -24.08 1.91
C SER A 101 10.89 -23.16 1.51
N ASP A 102 11.69 -22.74 2.48
CA ASP A 102 12.86 -21.91 2.20
C ASP A 102 13.83 -22.61 1.25
N ASP A 103 14.06 -23.91 1.45
CA ASP A 103 14.95 -24.68 0.58
C ASP A 103 14.42 -24.76 -0.84
N ALA A 104 13.13 -25.04 -0.99
CA ALA A 104 12.49 -25.08 -2.32
C ALA A 104 12.53 -23.73 -3.01
N TRP A 105 12.29 -22.65 -2.26
CA TRP A 105 12.38 -21.30 -2.79
C TRP A 105 13.80 -20.98 -3.26
N GLN A 106 14.82 -21.27 -2.46
CA GLN A 106 16.22 -21.02 -2.83
C GLN A 106 16.63 -21.84 -4.06
N SER A 107 16.19 -23.09 -4.14
CA SER A 107 16.42 -23.94 -5.30
C SER A 107 15.82 -23.31 -6.55
N ALA A 108 14.56 -22.87 -6.48
CA ALA A 108 13.87 -22.25 -7.60
C ALA A 108 14.58 -20.96 -8.03
N MET A 109 15.03 -20.15 -7.06
CA MET A 109 15.75 -18.92 -7.35
C MET A 109 17.08 -19.19 -8.07
N THR A 110 17.79 -20.22 -7.65
CA THR A 110 19.05 -20.60 -8.29
C THR A 110 18.83 -21.00 -9.75
N VAL A 111 17.82 -21.84 -10.00
CA VAL A 111 17.49 -22.27 -11.36
C VAL A 111 17.07 -21.08 -12.22
N ALA A 112 16.24 -20.18 -11.66
CA ALA A 112 15.79 -19.00 -12.39
C ALA A 112 16.96 -18.09 -12.78
N ARG A 113 17.91 -17.87 -11.87
CA ARG A 113 19.11 -17.08 -12.16
C ARG A 113 19.95 -17.70 -13.25
N GLN A 114 20.12 -19.00 -13.23
CA GLN A 114 20.88 -19.74 -14.25
C GLN A 114 20.24 -19.59 -15.62
N ARG A 115 18.92 -19.80 -15.69
CA ARG A 115 18.18 -19.65 -16.96
C ARG A 115 18.22 -18.23 -17.48
N ASN A 116 18.08 -17.27 -16.59
CA ASN A 116 18.14 -15.84 -16.96
C ASN A 116 19.51 -15.48 -17.53
N ALA A 117 20.58 -15.97 -16.92
CA ALA A 117 21.94 -15.74 -17.39
C ALA A 117 22.16 -16.35 -18.79
N GLN A 118 21.61 -17.53 -19.05
CA GLN A 118 21.70 -18.18 -20.36
C GLN A 118 21.00 -17.35 -21.44
N VAL A 119 19.79 -16.84 -21.13
CA VAL A 119 19.06 -15.99 -22.06
C VAL A 119 19.82 -14.69 -22.32
N ALA A 120 20.33 -14.03 -21.27
CA ALA A 120 21.11 -12.82 -21.41
C ALA A 120 22.40 -13.04 -22.21
N GLY A 121 23.00 -14.22 -22.09
CA GLY A 121 24.23 -14.57 -22.82
C GLY A 121 24.02 -14.78 -24.32
N HIS A 122 22.79 -14.96 -24.76
CA HIS A 122 22.46 -15.16 -26.17
C HIS A 122 21.91 -13.91 -26.85
N GLY A 123 21.77 -12.85 -26.09
CA GLY A 123 21.32 -11.57 -26.62
C GLY A 123 22.46 -10.74 -27.11
#